data_1a3c97eb7004d44414ee5995917770a8
#
_entry.id   1a3c97eb7004d44414ee5995917770a8
#
_cell.length_a   1.000
_cell.length_b   1.000
_cell.length_c   1.000
_cell.angle_alpha   90.00
_cell.angle_beta   90.00
_cell.angle_gamma   90.00
#
_symmetry.space_group_name_H-M   'P 1'
#
loop_
_entity.id
_entity.type
_entity.pdbx_description
1 polymer ?
#
loop_
_entity_poly.entity_id
_entity_poly.type
_entity_poly.pdbx_seq_one_letter_code
_entity_poly.pdbx_strand_id
1 'polypeptide(L)'
;MRIHLLTLMLMTTPALAQSPLSALVAEYETGPAYIFQNDGRYGPTGTSYEADDLNQKDNLYRSQRIALEARLGERHGIILLYAPFDITTRATLPKDIDFRGTVFPTGTVVDSRYLFDGYRASYLYRLVNGERFTWDIGASVQIRNALVALGAVDGTRYAKESDIGVVGALKTRLRYELPSRVWAGLEADALSTFGLLGNTTGGIYDVALTLGLPLNTKGDVHAYARLRLLGGGADVTSRDIYNWGNFGFAVLGVQADLVSLVERSPPRP
;
A
#
# COMPACT_ATOMS: atom_id res chain seq x y z
N MET A 1 10.82 -63.44 39.35
CA MET A 1 11.38 -62.43 38.51
C MET A 1 10.38 -61.26 38.50
N ARG A 2 10.60 -60.21 39.32
CA ARG A 2 9.71 -59.08 39.48
C ARG A 2 10.35 -57.89 38.74
N ILE A 3 9.70 -57.43 37.68
CA ILE A 3 10.11 -56.27 36.89
C ILE A 3 9.52 -55.03 37.56
N HIS A 4 10.40 -54.17 38.12
CA HIS A 4 10.01 -52.87 38.62
C HIS A 4 9.96 -51.86 37.43
N LEU A 5 8.76 -51.43 37.09
CA LEU A 5 8.54 -50.32 36.15
C LEU A 5 8.84 -49.00 36.87
N LEU A 6 9.92 -48.34 36.48
CA LEU A 6 10.30 -47.00 36.97
C LEU A 6 9.51 -45.96 36.16
N THR A 7 8.44 -45.42 36.75
CA THR A 7 7.66 -44.33 36.12
C THR A 7 8.40 -43.03 36.34
N LEU A 8 9.04 -42.53 35.26
CA LEU A 8 9.68 -41.20 35.21
C LEU A 8 8.58 -40.16 34.98
N MET A 9 8.12 -39.51 36.06
CA MET A 9 7.27 -38.30 35.96
C MET A 9 8.12 -37.14 35.49
N LEU A 10 8.04 -36.76 34.22
CA LEU A 10 8.48 -35.50 33.71
C LEU A 10 7.52 -34.42 34.20
N MET A 11 7.91 -33.71 35.25
CA MET A 11 7.28 -32.47 35.64
C MET A 11 7.67 -31.38 34.60
N THR A 12 6.85 -31.23 33.59
CA THR A 12 6.92 -30.04 32.73
C THR A 12 6.33 -28.86 33.52
N THR A 13 7.19 -28.03 34.10
CA THR A 13 6.77 -26.69 34.53
C THR A 13 6.21 -25.97 33.29
N PRO A 14 4.97 -25.44 33.35
CA PRO A 14 4.52 -24.57 32.28
C PRO A 14 5.45 -23.35 32.29
N ALA A 15 6.36 -23.27 31.33
CA ALA A 15 7.02 -22.02 31.02
C ALA A 15 5.87 -21.06 30.68
N LEU A 16 5.69 -20.03 31.50
CA LEU A 16 4.83 -18.90 31.16
C LEU A 16 5.31 -18.42 29.79
N ALA A 17 4.58 -18.80 28.74
CA ALA A 17 4.92 -18.40 27.39
C ALA A 17 4.85 -16.87 27.37
N GLN A 18 6.01 -16.22 27.34
CA GLN A 18 6.08 -14.79 27.07
C GLN A 18 5.27 -14.55 25.80
N SER A 19 4.39 -13.57 25.81
CA SER A 19 3.60 -13.23 24.65
C SER A 19 4.56 -13.08 23.45
N PRO A 20 4.34 -13.83 22.36
CA PRO A 20 5.21 -13.69 21.18
C PRO A 20 5.13 -12.29 20.57
N LEU A 21 4.09 -11.51 20.92
CA LEU A 21 3.87 -10.15 20.45
C LEU A 21 4.78 -9.19 21.24
N SER A 22 5.79 -8.66 20.58
CA SER A 22 6.75 -7.71 21.16
C SER A 22 6.38 -6.24 20.93
N ALA A 23 5.61 -5.93 19.87
CA ALA A 23 5.04 -4.62 19.58
C ALA A 23 3.79 -4.74 18.69
N LEU A 24 2.89 -3.78 18.84
CA LEU A 24 1.73 -3.61 17.96
C LEU A 24 1.66 -2.14 17.56
N VAL A 25 2.15 -1.83 16.37
CA VAL A 25 2.26 -0.45 15.89
C VAL A 25 1.09 -0.12 14.99
N ALA A 26 0.28 0.86 15.40
CA ALA A 26 -0.74 1.48 14.57
C ALA A 26 -0.14 2.70 13.86
N GLU A 27 -0.42 2.86 12.58
CA GLU A 27 0.05 3.96 11.74
C GLU A 27 -1.12 4.58 10.98
N TYR A 28 -1.15 5.91 10.92
CA TYR A 28 -2.04 6.69 10.06
C TYR A 28 -1.26 7.78 9.38
N GLU A 29 -1.46 7.94 8.06
CA GLU A 29 -0.90 9.05 7.28
C GLU A 29 -1.94 9.67 6.38
N THR A 30 -1.79 10.97 6.11
CA THR A 30 -2.62 11.74 5.17
C THR A 30 -1.83 12.90 4.59
N GLY A 31 -2.19 13.31 3.39
CA GLY A 31 -1.58 14.44 2.71
C GLY A 31 -1.98 14.51 1.24
N PRO A 32 -1.41 15.46 0.49
CA PRO A 32 -1.65 15.58 -0.93
C PRO A 32 -1.05 14.41 -1.72
N ALA A 33 -1.79 14.02 -2.75
CA ALA A 33 -1.37 13.14 -3.83
C ALA A 33 -1.39 13.90 -5.15
N TYR A 34 -0.44 13.62 -6.03
CA TYR A 34 -0.36 14.12 -7.39
C TYR A 34 -0.30 12.97 -8.39
N ILE A 35 -0.98 13.13 -9.52
CA ILE A 35 -1.02 12.13 -10.59
C ILE A 35 -0.03 12.56 -11.67
N PHE A 36 1.09 11.84 -11.78
CA PHE A 36 2.06 12.04 -12.86
C PHE A 36 1.58 11.37 -14.15
N GLN A 37 0.90 10.23 -14.01
CA GLN A 37 0.41 9.40 -15.09
C GLN A 37 -0.80 8.59 -14.64
N ASN A 38 -1.81 8.49 -15.49
CA ASN A 38 -2.93 7.57 -15.36
C ASN A 38 -3.51 7.31 -16.75
N ASP A 39 -2.83 6.45 -17.49
CA ASP A 39 -3.11 6.17 -18.88
C ASP A 39 -3.93 4.89 -19.00
N GLY A 40 -4.80 4.83 -19.96
CA GLY A 40 -5.64 3.66 -20.17
C GLY A 40 -6.10 3.48 -21.60
N ARG A 41 -6.37 2.20 -21.93
CA ARG A 41 -7.09 1.76 -23.12
C ARG A 41 -7.89 0.52 -22.76
N TYR A 42 -9.18 0.51 -23.08
CA TYR A 42 -10.09 -0.54 -22.65
C TYR A 42 -10.99 -0.99 -23.80
N GLY A 43 -10.88 -2.28 -24.16
CA GLY A 43 -11.63 -2.92 -25.23
C GLY A 43 -10.88 -3.00 -26.55
N PRO A 44 -11.35 -3.86 -27.49
CA PRO A 44 -10.65 -4.16 -28.74
C PRO A 44 -10.55 -2.95 -29.67
N THR A 45 -11.52 -2.02 -29.59
CA THR A 45 -11.55 -0.77 -30.34
C THR A 45 -11.18 0.44 -29.49
N GLY A 46 -10.74 0.18 -28.23
CA GLY A 46 -10.50 1.20 -27.22
C GLY A 46 -9.49 2.26 -27.67
N THR A 47 -9.79 3.53 -27.41
CA THR A 47 -8.90 4.65 -27.64
C THR A 47 -7.98 4.83 -26.43
N SER A 48 -6.68 5.00 -26.65
CA SER A 48 -5.75 5.37 -25.60
C SER A 48 -6.02 6.79 -25.12
N TYR A 49 -6.09 6.97 -23.81
CA TYR A 49 -6.17 8.28 -23.16
C TYR A 49 -5.07 8.41 -22.10
N GLU A 50 -4.75 9.63 -21.76
CA GLU A 50 -3.77 10.01 -20.76
C GLU A 50 -4.44 10.79 -19.63
N ALA A 51 -3.76 10.93 -18.51
CA ALA A 51 -4.24 11.69 -17.35
C ALA A 51 -4.63 13.15 -17.70
N ASP A 52 -3.92 13.76 -18.66
CA ASP A 52 -4.21 15.12 -19.13
C ASP A 52 -5.55 15.21 -19.87
N ASP A 53 -5.91 14.20 -20.66
CA ASP A 53 -7.19 14.14 -21.40
C ASP A 53 -8.39 14.21 -20.42
N LEU A 54 -8.17 13.85 -19.16
CA LEU A 54 -9.18 13.77 -18.11
C LEU A 54 -9.00 14.81 -16.99
N ASN A 55 -8.17 15.84 -17.19
CA ASN A 55 -7.84 16.90 -16.22
C ASN A 55 -7.35 16.37 -14.86
N GLN A 56 -6.65 15.23 -14.85
CA GLN A 56 -6.21 14.61 -13.60
C GLN A 56 -4.91 15.21 -13.07
N LYS A 57 -4.08 15.85 -13.93
CA LYS A 57 -2.81 16.46 -13.52
C LYS A 57 -2.95 17.88 -12.95
N ASP A 58 -4.10 18.53 -13.15
CA ASP A 58 -4.30 19.92 -12.74
C ASP A 58 -4.66 20.08 -11.25
N ASN A 59 -4.74 18.96 -10.50
CA ASN A 59 -5.23 18.96 -9.14
C ASN A 59 -4.31 18.20 -8.18
N LEU A 60 -4.38 18.58 -6.91
CA LEU A 60 -3.91 17.77 -5.80
C LEU A 60 -5.10 17.05 -5.17
N TYR A 61 -4.92 15.76 -4.90
CA TYR A 61 -5.93 14.91 -4.30
C TYR A 61 -5.58 14.59 -2.87
N ARG A 62 -6.57 14.31 -2.05
CA ARG A 62 -6.34 13.84 -0.69
C ARG A 62 -6.00 12.34 -0.71
N SER A 63 -4.92 11.97 -0.05
CA SER A 63 -4.59 10.58 0.25
C SER A 63 -4.69 10.30 1.73
N GLN A 64 -4.95 9.04 2.06
CA GLN A 64 -4.92 8.53 3.42
C GLN A 64 -4.52 7.06 3.43
N ARG A 65 -3.89 6.62 4.52
CA ARG A 65 -3.42 5.26 4.68
C ARG A 65 -3.44 4.88 6.16
N ILE A 66 -3.89 3.69 6.45
CA ILE A 66 -3.90 3.09 7.78
C ILE A 66 -3.12 1.79 7.71
N ALA A 67 -2.24 1.57 8.68
CA ALA A 67 -1.54 0.30 8.82
C ALA A 67 -1.52 -0.16 10.28
N LEU A 68 -1.45 -1.48 10.44
CA LEU A 68 -1.25 -2.14 11.72
C LEU A 68 -0.11 -3.14 11.55
N GLU A 69 0.95 -2.99 12.31
CA GLU A 69 2.09 -3.89 12.32
C GLU A 69 2.19 -4.64 13.63
N ALA A 70 2.13 -5.97 13.59
CA ALA A 70 2.44 -6.84 14.71
C ALA A 70 3.89 -7.32 14.61
N ARG A 71 4.70 -7.06 15.65
CA ARG A 71 6.04 -7.62 15.82
C ARG A 71 5.98 -8.87 16.69
N LEU A 72 6.53 -9.97 16.18
CA LEU A 72 6.58 -11.26 16.86
C LEU A 72 8.04 -11.59 17.17
N GLY A 73 8.37 -11.55 18.46
CA GLY A 73 9.76 -11.60 18.90
C GLY A 73 10.57 -10.44 18.32
N GLU A 74 11.86 -10.68 18.08
CA GLU A 74 12.76 -9.62 17.58
C GLU A 74 12.82 -9.50 16.07
N ARG A 75 12.40 -10.55 15.33
CA ARG A 75 12.74 -10.69 13.90
C ARG A 75 11.55 -10.71 12.95
N HIS A 76 10.35 -11.03 13.43
CA HIS A 76 9.21 -11.22 12.55
C HIS A 76 8.25 -10.05 12.62
N GLY A 77 7.74 -9.60 11.49
CA GLY A 77 6.74 -8.55 11.37
C GLY A 77 5.63 -8.94 10.41
N ILE A 78 4.39 -8.66 10.78
CA ILE A 78 3.22 -8.80 9.93
C ILE A 78 2.57 -7.44 9.84
N ILE A 79 2.34 -6.94 8.63
CA ILE A 79 1.70 -5.65 8.40
C ILE A 79 0.39 -5.87 7.65
N LEU A 80 -0.68 -5.29 8.16
CA LEU A 80 -1.94 -5.12 7.44
C LEU A 80 -2.11 -3.65 7.11
N LEU A 81 -2.48 -3.36 5.88
CA LEU A 81 -2.56 -2.01 5.35
C LEU A 81 -3.81 -1.82 4.51
N TYR A 82 -4.44 -0.67 4.68
CA TYR A 82 -5.52 -0.16 3.84
C TYR A 82 -5.19 1.24 3.34
N ALA A 83 -5.24 1.43 2.04
CA ALA A 83 -4.93 2.69 1.36
C ALA A 83 -5.99 2.97 0.26
N PRO A 84 -7.10 3.61 0.61
CA PRO A 84 -8.12 4.01 -0.36
C PRO A 84 -7.66 5.22 -1.17
N PHE A 85 -7.94 5.19 -2.47
CA PHE A 85 -7.74 6.31 -3.37
C PHE A 85 -8.90 6.36 -4.38
N ASP A 86 -9.79 7.32 -4.24
CA ASP A 86 -10.99 7.51 -5.07
C ASP A 86 -11.08 8.98 -5.46
N ILE A 87 -11.01 9.25 -6.74
CA ILE A 87 -11.04 10.60 -7.29
C ILE A 87 -12.05 10.69 -8.42
N THR A 88 -12.62 11.87 -8.59
CA THR A 88 -13.45 12.22 -9.74
C THR A 88 -12.97 13.55 -10.30
N THR A 89 -12.74 13.60 -11.60
CA THR A 89 -12.37 14.81 -12.34
C THR A 89 -13.37 15.08 -13.43
N ARG A 90 -13.53 16.36 -13.79
CA ARG A 90 -14.36 16.79 -14.91
C ARG A 90 -13.45 17.34 -16.02
N ALA A 91 -13.64 16.85 -17.23
CA ALA A 91 -12.87 17.26 -18.38
C ALA A 91 -13.77 17.45 -19.62
N THR A 92 -13.35 18.33 -20.54
CA THR A 92 -13.86 18.36 -21.91
C THR A 92 -12.90 17.55 -22.75
N LEU A 93 -13.38 16.49 -23.39
CA LEU A 93 -12.53 15.57 -24.13
C LEU A 93 -11.86 16.25 -25.32
N PRO A 94 -10.52 16.16 -25.46
CA PRO A 94 -9.79 16.76 -26.58
C PRO A 94 -9.87 15.92 -27.86
N LYS A 95 -10.30 14.64 -27.73
CA LYS A 95 -10.43 13.66 -28.82
C LYS A 95 -11.56 12.70 -28.54
N ASP A 96 -11.98 11.95 -29.57
CA ASP A 96 -12.93 10.85 -29.37
C ASP A 96 -12.30 9.76 -28.52
N ILE A 97 -13.02 9.30 -27.49
CA ILE A 97 -12.61 8.19 -26.64
C ILE A 97 -13.62 7.06 -26.77
N ASP A 98 -13.19 5.94 -27.34
CA ASP A 98 -13.91 4.67 -27.24
C ASP A 98 -13.46 3.95 -25.97
N PHE A 99 -14.37 3.82 -25.02
CA PHE A 99 -14.17 3.11 -23.77
C PHE A 99 -15.12 1.90 -23.72
N ARG A 100 -14.60 0.71 -23.92
CA ARG A 100 -15.39 -0.54 -23.94
C ARG A 100 -16.54 -0.53 -24.94
N GLY A 101 -16.33 0.05 -26.13
CA GLY A 101 -17.36 0.14 -27.19
C GLY A 101 -18.35 1.30 -27.01
N THR A 102 -18.18 2.11 -25.96
CA THR A 102 -18.95 3.35 -25.81
C THR A 102 -18.08 4.52 -26.27
N VAL A 103 -18.46 5.14 -27.37
CA VAL A 103 -17.73 6.28 -27.94
C VAL A 103 -18.20 7.59 -27.30
N PHE A 104 -17.28 8.31 -26.70
CA PHE A 104 -17.44 9.69 -26.19
C PHE A 104 -16.80 10.62 -27.21
N PRO A 105 -17.56 11.43 -27.97
CA PRO A 105 -17.01 12.32 -28.98
C PRO A 105 -16.15 13.44 -28.39
N THR A 106 -15.25 13.95 -29.21
CA THR A 106 -14.51 15.21 -28.94
C THR A 106 -15.47 16.31 -28.50
N GLY A 107 -15.06 17.08 -27.48
CA GLY A 107 -15.88 18.15 -26.92
C GLY A 107 -16.93 17.69 -25.90
N THR A 108 -17.15 16.37 -25.70
CA THR A 108 -18.02 15.87 -24.64
C THR A 108 -17.45 16.23 -23.27
N VAL A 109 -18.27 16.82 -22.39
CA VAL A 109 -17.91 17.03 -21.00
C VAL A 109 -18.17 15.75 -20.23
N VAL A 110 -17.14 15.19 -19.61
CA VAL A 110 -17.21 13.93 -18.88
C VAL A 110 -16.80 14.10 -17.42
N ASP A 111 -17.44 13.33 -16.54
CA ASP A 111 -16.92 13.00 -15.21
C ASP A 111 -16.15 11.68 -15.33
N SER A 112 -14.85 11.74 -14.99
CA SER A 112 -13.95 10.59 -14.94
C SER A 112 -13.71 10.22 -13.50
N ARG A 113 -14.05 8.98 -13.12
CA ARG A 113 -13.75 8.44 -11.79
C ARG A 113 -12.66 7.39 -11.88
N TYR A 114 -11.66 7.55 -11.03
CA TYR A 114 -10.60 6.58 -10.81
C TYR A 114 -10.62 6.15 -9.35
N LEU A 115 -10.88 4.87 -9.10
CA LEU A 115 -10.85 4.27 -7.77
C LEU A 115 -9.76 3.21 -7.72
N PHE A 116 -8.97 3.23 -6.67
CA PHE A 116 -7.96 2.24 -6.37
C PHE A 116 -7.89 2.01 -4.87
N ASP A 117 -8.63 1.01 -4.38
CA ASP A 117 -8.54 0.57 -3.00
C ASP A 117 -7.48 -0.50 -2.86
N GLY A 118 -6.44 -0.20 -2.10
CA GLY A 118 -5.35 -1.13 -1.81
C GLY A 118 -5.49 -1.76 -0.43
N TYR A 119 -5.68 -3.08 -0.38
CA TYR A 119 -5.55 -3.89 0.83
C TYR A 119 -4.28 -4.71 0.70
N ARG A 120 -3.33 -4.55 1.64
CA ARG A 120 -2.03 -5.23 1.58
C ARG A 120 -1.75 -5.95 2.88
N ALA A 121 -1.33 -7.20 2.78
CA ALA A 121 -0.71 -7.95 3.85
C ALA A 121 0.76 -8.18 3.51
N SER A 122 1.65 -7.89 4.46
CA SER A 122 3.09 -8.07 4.28
C SER A 122 3.67 -8.87 5.43
N TYR A 123 4.64 -9.72 5.11
CA TYR A 123 5.51 -10.36 6.08
C TYR A 123 6.92 -9.80 5.92
N LEU A 124 7.56 -9.50 7.04
CA LEU A 124 8.94 -9.00 7.12
C LEU A 124 9.76 -9.87 8.05
N TYR A 125 10.99 -10.12 7.65
CA TYR A 125 12.03 -10.71 8.48
C TYR A 125 13.13 -9.68 8.72
N ARG A 126 13.47 -9.42 9.97
CA ARG A 126 14.55 -8.51 10.34
C ARG A 126 15.91 -9.18 10.11
N LEU A 127 16.55 -8.80 9.01
CA LEU A 127 17.85 -9.31 8.61
C LEU A 127 18.96 -8.69 9.46
N VAL A 128 18.92 -7.37 9.64
CA VAL A 128 19.85 -6.62 10.49
C VAL A 128 19.08 -5.99 11.63
N ASN A 129 19.48 -6.27 12.88
CA ASN A 129 18.90 -5.74 14.12
C ASN A 129 20.00 -5.01 14.93
N GLY A 130 20.49 -3.89 14.39
CA GLY A 130 21.49 -3.06 15.07
C GLY A 130 20.83 -1.95 15.90
N GLU A 131 21.60 -1.33 16.79
CA GLU A 131 21.12 -0.27 17.67
C GLU A 131 20.61 0.97 16.92
N ARG A 132 21.25 1.31 15.79
CA ARG A 132 20.89 2.49 14.98
C ARG A 132 20.37 2.14 13.61
N PHE A 133 20.62 0.93 13.15
CA PHE A 133 20.27 0.53 11.79
C PHE A 133 19.52 -0.79 11.82
N THR A 134 18.34 -0.80 11.22
CA THR A 134 17.59 -2.03 11.00
C THR A 134 17.32 -2.20 9.51
N TRP A 135 17.35 -3.47 9.09
CA TRP A 135 16.99 -3.86 7.74
C TRP A 135 16.04 -5.05 7.78
N ASP A 136 14.84 -4.82 7.28
CA ASP A 136 13.82 -5.85 7.13
C ASP A 136 13.68 -6.19 5.64
N ILE A 137 13.52 -7.49 5.32
CA ILE A 137 13.21 -8.00 3.98
C ILE A 137 11.97 -8.89 4.06
N GLY A 138 11.23 -9.00 2.97
CA GLY A 138 10.04 -9.83 2.98
C GLY A 138 9.26 -9.79 1.69
N ALA A 139 7.98 -10.05 1.82
CA ALA A 139 7.05 -10.08 0.70
C ALA A 139 5.68 -9.51 1.11
N SER A 140 4.97 -9.04 0.13
CA SER A 140 3.63 -8.47 0.26
C SER A 140 2.67 -9.14 -0.72
N VAL A 141 1.42 -9.28 -0.29
CA VAL A 141 0.30 -9.61 -1.17
C VAL A 141 -0.69 -8.46 -1.08
N GLN A 142 -1.03 -7.90 -2.22
CA GLN A 142 -1.98 -6.80 -2.33
C GLN A 142 -3.21 -7.27 -3.09
N ILE A 143 -4.39 -7.05 -2.50
CA ILE A 143 -5.67 -7.11 -3.19
C ILE A 143 -5.99 -5.68 -3.61
N ARG A 144 -6.16 -5.50 -4.90
CA ARG A 144 -6.51 -4.21 -5.50
C ARG A 144 -7.96 -4.27 -5.97
N ASN A 145 -8.78 -3.36 -5.49
CA ASN A 145 -10.10 -3.08 -6.05
C ASN A 145 -9.97 -1.81 -6.90
N ALA A 146 -10.02 -1.96 -8.22
CA ALA A 146 -9.82 -0.86 -9.15
C ALA A 146 -11.09 -0.64 -9.99
N LEU A 147 -11.40 0.63 -10.23
CA LEU A 147 -12.47 1.05 -11.13
C LEU A 147 -12.01 2.26 -11.94
N VAL A 148 -12.28 2.22 -13.23
CA VAL A 148 -12.24 3.40 -14.10
C VAL A 148 -13.60 3.57 -14.72
N ALA A 149 -14.18 4.76 -14.62
CA ALA A 149 -15.48 5.07 -15.21
C ALA A 149 -15.46 6.43 -15.90
N LEU A 150 -16.12 6.51 -17.04
CA LEU A 150 -16.40 7.74 -17.78
C LEU A 150 -17.91 7.91 -17.89
N GLY A 151 -18.41 9.08 -17.52
CA GLY A 151 -19.82 9.44 -17.66
C GLY A 151 -19.95 10.82 -18.30
N ALA A 152 -20.69 10.92 -19.41
CA ALA A 152 -21.05 12.21 -19.97
C ALA A 152 -21.94 12.98 -18.99
N VAL A 153 -21.64 14.24 -18.74
CA VAL A 153 -22.35 15.06 -17.76
C VAL A 153 -23.84 15.25 -18.12
N ASP A 154 -24.17 15.18 -19.41
CA ASP A 154 -25.54 15.25 -19.91
C ASP A 154 -26.32 13.91 -19.72
N GLY A 155 -25.67 12.87 -19.16
CA GLY A 155 -26.29 11.57 -18.91
C GLY A 155 -26.45 10.68 -20.14
N THR A 156 -25.99 11.10 -21.33
CA THR A 156 -26.21 10.35 -22.58
C THR A 156 -25.33 9.12 -22.73
N ARG A 157 -24.16 9.09 -22.04
CA ARG A 157 -23.17 8.00 -22.15
C ARG A 157 -22.56 7.69 -20.80
N TYR A 158 -22.36 6.40 -20.57
CA TYR A 158 -21.63 5.91 -19.38
C TYR A 158 -20.94 4.58 -19.71
N ALA A 159 -19.68 4.47 -19.33
CA ALA A 159 -18.93 3.22 -19.44
C ALA A 159 -17.99 3.06 -18.23
N LYS A 160 -17.74 1.83 -17.84
CA LYS A 160 -16.82 1.51 -16.73
C LYS A 160 -16.07 0.21 -16.98
N GLU A 161 -14.89 0.13 -16.41
CA GLU A 161 -14.13 -1.09 -16.21
C GLU A 161 -13.81 -1.24 -14.73
N SER A 162 -14.03 -2.43 -14.18
CA SER A 162 -13.70 -2.75 -12.80
C SER A 162 -12.92 -4.05 -12.73
N ASP A 163 -11.90 -4.10 -11.89
CA ASP A 163 -11.07 -5.28 -11.73
C ASP A 163 -10.68 -5.46 -10.27
N ILE A 164 -10.78 -6.70 -9.80
CA ILE A 164 -10.23 -7.11 -8.51
C ILE A 164 -9.04 -8.00 -8.81
N GLY A 165 -7.85 -7.48 -8.54
CA GLY A 165 -6.60 -8.17 -8.81
C GLY A 165 -5.83 -8.50 -7.54
N VAL A 166 -5.11 -9.63 -7.58
CA VAL A 166 -4.15 -10.00 -6.53
C VAL A 166 -2.75 -9.83 -7.10
N VAL A 167 -1.92 -9.07 -6.41
CA VAL A 167 -0.55 -8.76 -6.84
C VAL A 167 0.42 -9.07 -5.71
N GLY A 168 1.48 -9.86 -6.01
CA GLY A 168 2.61 -10.05 -5.11
C GLY A 168 3.66 -8.96 -5.28
N ALA A 169 4.44 -8.69 -4.24
CA ALA A 169 5.61 -7.84 -4.30
C ALA A 169 6.70 -8.32 -3.33
N LEU A 170 7.95 -8.08 -3.67
CA LEU A 170 9.06 -8.18 -2.73
C LEU A 170 9.11 -6.89 -1.93
N LYS A 171 9.37 -7.02 -0.62
CA LYS A 171 9.39 -5.88 0.29
C LYS A 171 10.74 -5.74 0.97
N THR A 172 11.21 -4.50 1.08
CA THR A 172 12.36 -4.15 1.92
C THR A 172 12.06 -2.89 2.71
N ARG A 173 12.63 -2.81 3.92
CA ARG A 173 12.53 -1.63 4.77
C ARG A 173 13.84 -1.41 5.52
N LEU A 174 14.39 -0.23 5.36
CA LEU A 174 15.58 0.26 6.07
C LEU A 174 15.15 1.36 7.03
N ARG A 175 15.72 1.38 8.21
CA ARG A 175 15.56 2.46 9.18
C ARG A 175 16.90 2.77 9.82
N TYR A 176 17.22 4.05 9.90
CA TYR A 176 18.41 4.56 10.56
C TYR A 176 18.04 5.59 11.62
N GLU A 177 18.48 5.40 12.86
CA GLU A 177 18.25 6.32 13.96
C GLU A 177 19.45 7.22 14.17
N LEU A 178 19.23 8.54 14.12
CA LEU A 178 20.21 9.56 14.42
C LEU A 178 20.39 9.73 15.95
N PRO A 179 21.51 10.30 16.41
CA PRO A 179 21.75 10.55 17.84
C PRO A 179 20.65 11.42 18.51
N SER A 180 19.97 12.27 17.73
CA SER A 180 18.85 13.12 18.17
C SER A 180 17.53 12.39 18.33
N ARG A 181 17.50 11.05 18.18
CA ARG A 181 16.30 10.20 18.14
C ARG A 181 15.37 10.46 16.94
N VAL A 182 15.78 11.35 16.04
CA VAL A 182 15.17 11.45 14.70
C VAL A 182 15.57 10.22 13.91
N TRP A 183 14.68 9.69 13.12
CA TRP A 183 14.99 8.54 12.27
C TRP A 183 14.67 8.83 10.80
N ALA A 184 15.46 8.22 9.94
CA ALA A 184 15.22 8.18 8.51
C ALA A 184 14.87 6.75 8.08
N GLY A 185 13.95 6.61 7.14
CA GLY A 185 13.51 5.31 6.63
C GLY A 185 13.36 5.30 5.13
N LEU A 186 13.64 4.14 4.55
CA LEU A 186 13.31 3.78 3.17
C LEU A 186 12.47 2.50 3.22
N GLU A 187 11.32 2.52 2.56
CA GLU A 187 10.50 1.33 2.35
C GLU A 187 10.24 1.17 0.86
N ALA A 188 10.32 -0.05 0.36
CA ALA A 188 10.02 -0.36 -1.02
C ALA A 188 9.30 -1.71 -1.14
N ASP A 189 8.23 -1.73 -1.92
CA ASP A 189 7.57 -2.92 -2.45
C ASP A 189 7.66 -2.86 -3.96
N ALA A 190 8.12 -3.92 -4.62
CA ALA A 190 8.18 -3.95 -6.08
C ALA A 190 8.13 -5.37 -6.63
N LEU A 191 7.47 -5.53 -7.76
CA LEU A 191 7.53 -6.72 -8.60
C LEU A 191 7.11 -6.38 -10.02
N SER A 192 7.75 -7.04 -11.00
CA SER A 192 7.35 -7.00 -12.40
C SER A 192 7.15 -8.42 -12.92
N THR A 193 6.28 -8.60 -13.89
CA THR A 193 6.14 -9.88 -14.61
C THR A 193 7.33 -10.15 -15.52
N PHE A 194 8.15 -9.13 -15.84
CA PHE A 194 9.27 -9.20 -16.78
C PHE A 194 8.92 -9.83 -18.14
N GLY A 195 7.63 -9.79 -18.53
CA GLY A 195 7.14 -10.44 -19.75
C GLY A 195 7.04 -11.97 -19.65
N LEU A 196 7.22 -12.57 -18.49
CA LEU A 196 7.20 -14.04 -18.32
C LEU A 196 5.81 -14.66 -18.33
N LEU A 197 4.76 -13.85 -18.19
CA LEU A 197 3.36 -14.31 -18.12
C LEU A 197 2.63 -14.27 -19.48
N GLY A 198 3.37 -14.31 -20.59
CA GLY A 198 2.81 -14.42 -21.93
C GLY A 198 1.86 -13.26 -22.30
N ASN A 199 0.58 -13.41 -21.99
CA ASN A 199 -0.48 -12.44 -22.34
C ASN A 199 -0.60 -11.25 -21.37
N THR A 200 0.28 -11.17 -20.36
CA THR A 200 0.23 -10.10 -19.36
C THR A 200 1.64 -9.57 -19.08
N THR A 201 1.85 -8.31 -19.42
CA THR A 201 3.05 -7.57 -19.02
C THR A 201 2.61 -6.50 -18.03
N GLY A 202 3.24 -6.47 -16.86
CA GLY A 202 2.86 -5.51 -15.83
C GLY A 202 3.83 -5.50 -14.66
N GLY A 203 3.57 -4.58 -13.75
CA GLY A 203 4.36 -4.43 -12.54
C GLY A 203 3.71 -3.48 -11.55
N ILE A 204 4.25 -3.50 -10.34
CA ILE A 204 3.92 -2.57 -9.26
C ILE A 204 5.20 -2.12 -8.58
N TYR A 205 5.22 -0.88 -8.16
CA TYR A 205 6.20 -0.38 -7.20
C TYR A 205 5.54 0.60 -6.23
N ASP A 206 6.03 0.61 -5.00
CA ASP A 206 5.64 1.54 -3.93
C ASP A 206 6.92 1.84 -3.13
N VAL A 207 7.49 3.02 -3.32
CA VAL A 207 8.76 3.43 -2.70
C VAL A 207 8.53 4.66 -1.86
N ALA A 208 8.98 4.63 -0.60
CA ALA A 208 8.77 5.72 0.34
C ALA A 208 10.04 6.09 1.09
N LEU A 209 10.32 7.39 1.17
CA LEU A 209 11.32 7.99 2.04
C LEU A 209 10.61 8.67 3.22
N THR A 210 11.08 8.41 4.43
CA THR A 210 10.44 8.89 5.66
C THR A 210 11.47 9.55 6.56
N LEU A 211 11.08 10.68 7.18
CA LEU A 211 11.76 11.27 8.32
C LEU A 211 10.79 11.34 9.49
N GLY A 212 11.17 10.77 10.62
CA GLY A 212 10.32 10.72 11.80
C GLY A 212 11.04 11.16 13.07
N LEU A 213 10.24 11.59 14.03
CA LEU A 213 10.71 12.03 15.33
C LEU A 213 9.78 11.53 16.44
N PRO A 214 10.31 11.20 17.62
CA PRO A 214 9.49 10.80 18.76
C PRO A 214 8.73 12.01 19.29
N LEU A 215 7.44 11.83 19.57
CA LEU A 215 6.57 12.83 20.17
C LEU A 215 6.63 12.79 21.71
N ASN A 216 7.15 11.71 22.28
CA ASN A 216 7.31 11.56 23.72
C ASN A 216 8.69 11.05 24.08
N THR A 217 9.06 11.21 25.38
CA THR A 217 10.38 10.84 25.89
C THR A 217 10.65 9.34 25.82
N LYS A 218 9.60 8.53 25.76
CA LYS A 218 9.69 7.06 25.76
C LYS A 218 9.87 6.49 24.34
N GLY A 219 9.50 7.25 23.30
CA GLY A 219 9.66 6.84 21.93
C GLY A 219 8.66 5.77 21.47
N ASP A 220 7.47 5.72 22.06
CA ASP A 220 6.38 4.84 21.67
C ASP A 220 5.36 5.52 20.72
N VAL A 221 5.44 6.86 20.61
CA VAL A 221 4.66 7.64 19.64
C VAL A 221 5.60 8.50 18.82
N HIS A 222 5.47 8.41 17.49
CA HIS A 222 6.26 9.19 16.56
C HIS A 222 5.36 9.95 15.60
N ALA A 223 5.77 11.18 15.25
CA ALA A 223 5.30 11.85 14.03
C ALA A 223 6.33 11.66 12.93
N TYR A 224 5.87 11.71 11.69
CA TYR A 224 6.76 11.64 10.54
C TYR A 224 6.22 12.40 9.34
N ALA A 225 7.14 12.79 8.45
CA ALA A 225 6.87 13.22 7.08
C ALA A 225 7.38 12.15 6.12
N ARG A 226 6.62 11.91 5.05
CA ARG A 226 6.94 10.87 4.07
C ARG A 226 6.69 11.36 2.65
N LEU A 227 7.66 11.12 1.77
CA LEU A 227 7.51 11.22 0.33
C LEU A 227 7.39 9.80 -0.24
N ARG A 228 6.40 9.59 -1.10
CA ARG A 228 6.10 8.27 -1.67
C ARG A 228 5.89 8.37 -3.17
N LEU A 229 6.39 7.39 -3.90
CA LEU A 229 6.08 7.13 -5.29
C LEU A 229 5.41 5.76 -5.38
N LEU A 230 4.19 5.73 -5.87
CA LEU A 230 3.43 4.52 -6.13
C LEU A 230 3.14 4.46 -7.63
N GLY A 231 3.39 3.33 -8.25
CA GLY A 231 3.05 3.15 -9.64
C GLY A 231 2.89 1.70 -10.00
N GLY A 232 2.40 1.49 -11.19
CA GLY A 232 2.20 0.18 -11.75
C GLY A 232 1.07 0.16 -12.76
N GLY A 233 0.94 -0.98 -13.37
CA GLY A 233 -0.07 -1.19 -14.39
C GLY A 233 0.10 -2.54 -15.05
N ALA A 234 -0.71 -2.77 -16.06
CA ALA A 234 -0.65 -3.96 -16.87
C ALA A 234 -1.11 -3.70 -18.30
N ASP A 235 -0.49 -4.43 -19.23
CA ASP A 235 -0.99 -4.69 -20.56
C ASP A 235 -1.47 -6.16 -20.60
N VAL A 236 -2.77 -6.36 -20.72
CA VAL A 236 -3.42 -7.68 -20.73
C VAL A 236 -4.02 -7.89 -22.12
N THR A 237 -3.22 -8.40 -23.04
CA THR A 237 -3.61 -8.54 -24.47
C THR A 237 -4.82 -9.43 -24.68
N SER A 238 -5.04 -10.45 -23.84
CA SER A 238 -6.21 -11.33 -23.89
C SER A 238 -7.54 -10.66 -23.49
N ARG A 239 -7.49 -9.48 -22.88
CA ARG A 239 -8.66 -8.69 -22.43
C ARG A 239 -8.77 -7.35 -23.14
N ASP A 240 -7.82 -7.02 -24.02
CA ASP A 240 -7.70 -5.71 -24.65
C ASP A 240 -7.67 -4.58 -23.62
N ILE A 241 -6.87 -4.75 -22.56
CA ILE A 241 -6.72 -3.79 -21.48
C ILE A 241 -5.27 -3.35 -21.41
N TYR A 242 -5.06 -2.05 -21.45
CA TYR A 242 -3.84 -1.38 -21.04
C TYR A 242 -4.17 -0.34 -19.97
N ASN A 243 -3.47 -0.37 -18.86
CA ASN A 243 -3.51 0.71 -17.87
C ASN A 243 -2.13 0.87 -17.20
N TRP A 244 -1.77 2.12 -16.94
CA TRP A 244 -0.55 2.46 -16.21
C TRP A 244 -0.74 3.73 -15.42
N GLY A 245 -0.44 3.68 -14.11
CA GLY A 245 -0.53 4.81 -13.20
C GLY A 245 0.76 5.07 -12.45
N ASN A 246 1.09 6.35 -12.25
CA ASN A 246 2.21 6.81 -11.44
C ASN A 246 1.75 7.99 -10.58
N PHE A 247 1.90 7.84 -9.26
CA PHE A 247 1.37 8.77 -8.26
C PHE A 247 2.47 9.16 -7.29
N GLY A 248 2.52 10.44 -6.94
CA GLY A 248 3.39 10.97 -5.90
C GLY A 248 2.57 11.42 -4.69
N PHE A 249 3.11 11.18 -3.50
CA PHE A 249 2.46 11.57 -2.25
C PHE A 249 3.44 12.31 -1.36
N ALA A 250 2.97 13.38 -0.72
CA ALA A 250 3.68 14.06 0.35
C ALA A 250 2.77 14.07 1.57
N VAL A 251 3.09 13.25 2.57
CA VAL A 251 2.18 12.99 3.68
C VAL A 251 2.82 13.26 5.03
N LEU A 252 1.98 13.59 5.99
CA LEU A 252 2.31 13.58 7.41
C LEU A 252 1.60 12.41 8.06
N GLY A 253 2.25 11.79 9.04
CA GLY A 253 1.68 10.66 9.73
C GLY A 253 2.10 10.57 11.19
N VAL A 254 1.39 9.67 11.89
CA VAL A 254 1.66 9.30 13.27
C VAL A 254 1.70 7.78 13.34
N GLN A 255 2.66 7.25 14.10
CA GLN A 255 2.71 5.85 14.49
C GLN A 255 2.78 5.72 16.01
N ALA A 256 2.12 4.70 16.56
CA ALA A 256 2.07 4.46 18.00
C ALA A 256 2.20 2.96 18.30
N ASP A 257 3.09 2.59 19.22
CA ASP A 257 3.17 1.23 19.75
C ASP A 257 2.15 1.03 20.86
N LEU A 258 1.08 0.32 20.54
CA LEU A 258 -0.07 0.10 21.43
C LEU A 258 0.28 -0.81 22.62
N VAL A 259 1.21 -1.76 22.47
CA VAL A 259 1.65 -2.63 23.57
C VAL A 259 2.34 -1.79 24.62
N SER A 260 3.32 -1.00 24.21
CA SER A 260 4.05 -0.09 25.10
C SER A 260 3.14 0.93 25.80
N LEU A 261 2.10 1.40 25.15
CA LEU A 261 1.14 2.34 25.74
C LEU A 261 0.23 1.68 26.79
N VAL A 262 -0.22 0.44 26.55
CA VAL A 262 -1.13 -0.29 27.47
C VAL A 262 -0.41 -0.79 28.71
N GLU A 263 0.77 -1.38 28.57
CA GLU A 263 1.56 -1.89 29.71
C GLU A 263 1.90 -0.82 30.76
N ARG A 264 1.81 0.45 30.40
CA ARG A 264 2.13 1.60 31.24
C ARG A 264 0.92 2.29 31.85
N SER A 265 -0.30 1.86 31.51
CA SER A 265 -1.49 2.35 32.19
C SER A 265 -1.48 1.84 33.63
N PRO A 266 -1.57 2.71 34.68
CA PRO A 266 -1.66 2.23 36.04
C PRO A 266 -2.87 1.31 36.19
N PRO A 267 -2.80 0.26 37.03
CA PRO A 267 -3.96 -0.59 37.26
C PRO A 267 -5.13 0.31 37.70
N ARG A 268 -6.30 0.10 37.09
CA ARG A 268 -7.53 0.81 37.49
C ARG A 268 -7.83 0.46 38.95
N PRO A 269 -8.17 1.46 39.78
CA PRO A 269 -8.48 1.24 41.21
C PRO A 269 -9.71 0.34 41.40
#